data_39eddad2628954d1d7950742ef52d690
#
_entry.id   39eddad2628954d1d7950742ef52d690
#
_cell.length_a   1.000
_cell.length_b   1.000
_cell.length_c   1.000
_cell.angle_alpha   90.00
_cell.angle_beta   90.00
_cell.angle_gamma   90.00
#
_symmetry.space_group_name_H-M   'P 1'
#
loop_
_entity.id
_entity.type
_entity.pdbx_description
1 polymer ?
#
loop_
_entity_poly.entity_id
_entity_poly.type
_entity_poly.pdbx_seq_one_letter_code
_entity_poly.pdbx_strand_id
1 'polypeptide(L)'
;RRPRRPSFTAPPELPKRPAAKRLKPKRVHRSAVLDTLPVEQRGVAERALIGGIKAVRDAVKEQNDQLKKDGKPLVPAEGLISMAQELLPKLRVAEWLDKAEAAKADIELLDLRDLRQVVVGADDPMVVRDETTRALATELKAALKSRQEFEQTRWLEDIKSAIAVSRVIRALKISSEPPKAGQPFPAELGAQLAAAASAALSSETAPDRFCALLEAIAFSPVRGQVKLAAVLPNPNETVLATVKRVAPLVPQIAQMFGIVVAPGAHSPRPLRPTRPVRPKGKPAPAKAPQAIPAPPVADAPSTPEVTATADAPSTSE
;
A
#
# COMPACT_ATOMS: atom_id res chain seq x y z
N ARG A 1 -46.76 31.82 15.66
CA ARG A 1 -46.39 30.60 14.88
C ARG A 1 -45.12 30.90 14.09
N ARG A 2 -43.98 30.28 14.49
CA ARG A 2 -42.73 30.38 13.72
C ARG A 2 -42.89 29.60 12.41
N PRO A 3 -42.45 30.17 11.24
CA PRO A 3 -42.49 29.44 9.99
C PRO A 3 -41.60 28.20 10.08
N ARG A 4 -42.13 27.03 9.72
CA ARG A 4 -41.38 25.78 9.60
C ARG A 4 -40.29 25.99 8.55
N ARG A 5 -38.99 25.84 8.94
CA ARG A 5 -37.88 25.78 7.99
C ARG A 5 -38.16 24.65 7.01
N PRO A 6 -37.98 24.86 5.70
CA PRO A 6 -38.10 23.79 4.71
C PRO A 6 -37.17 22.65 5.10
N SER A 7 -37.70 21.44 5.21
CA SER A 7 -36.91 20.25 5.47
C SER A 7 -35.97 20.03 4.28
N PHE A 8 -34.69 20.21 4.52
CA PHE A 8 -33.65 19.92 3.53
C PHE A 8 -33.62 18.39 3.33
N THR A 9 -34.23 17.93 2.25
CA THR A 9 -34.10 16.53 1.83
C THR A 9 -32.68 16.35 1.28
N ALA A 10 -31.83 15.68 2.04
CA ALA A 10 -30.50 15.37 1.57
C ALA A 10 -30.60 14.54 0.28
N PRO A 11 -29.88 14.93 -0.79
CA PRO A 11 -29.90 14.16 -2.03
C PRO A 11 -29.39 12.73 -1.77
N PRO A 12 -29.89 11.73 -2.53
CA PRO A 12 -29.55 10.32 -2.33
C PRO A 12 -28.02 10.12 -2.30
N GLU A 13 -27.53 9.41 -1.28
CA GLU A 13 -26.12 9.11 -1.20
C GLU A 13 -25.75 8.14 -2.33
N LEU A 14 -24.80 8.56 -3.18
CA LEU A 14 -24.21 7.67 -4.17
C LEU A 14 -23.43 6.56 -3.44
N PRO A 15 -23.49 5.30 -3.91
CA PRO A 15 -22.85 4.19 -3.22
C PRO A 15 -21.36 4.45 -3.01
N LYS A 16 -20.89 4.21 -1.78
CA LYS A 16 -19.46 4.31 -1.45
C LYS A 16 -18.74 3.13 -2.11
N ARG A 17 -17.58 3.40 -2.71
CA ARG A 17 -16.72 2.35 -3.26
C ARG A 17 -16.25 1.43 -2.13
N PRO A 18 -16.30 0.10 -2.31
CA PRO A 18 -15.66 -0.82 -1.38
C PRO A 18 -14.15 -0.51 -1.32
N ALA A 19 -13.56 -0.58 -0.12
CA ALA A 19 -12.13 -0.40 0.04
C ALA A 19 -11.39 -1.53 -0.67
N ALA A 20 -10.40 -1.18 -1.50
CA ALA A 20 -9.57 -2.17 -2.18
C ALA A 20 -8.82 -3.03 -1.15
N LYS A 21 -8.80 -4.33 -1.37
CA LYS A 21 -8.05 -5.27 -0.53
C LYS A 21 -6.55 -5.17 -0.84
N ARG A 22 -5.73 -5.35 0.20
CA ARG A 22 -4.28 -5.50 0.05
C ARG A 22 -3.93 -6.95 -0.19
N LEU A 23 -2.91 -7.18 -1.00
CA LEU A 23 -2.39 -8.52 -1.27
C LEU A 23 -1.87 -9.18 0.02
N LYS A 24 -2.34 -10.39 0.29
CA LYS A 24 -1.92 -11.21 1.45
C LYS A 24 -1.56 -12.61 0.96
N PRO A 25 -0.34 -12.82 0.43
CA PRO A 25 0.06 -14.12 -0.07
C PRO A 25 0.20 -15.14 1.06
N LYS A 26 -0.27 -16.35 0.81
CA LYS A 26 0.03 -17.52 1.64
C LYS A 26 1.43 -18.03 1.25
N ARG A 27 2.15 -18.65 2.19
CA ARG A 27 3.51 -19.16 1.95
C ARG A 27 3.52 -20.63 1.53
N VAL A 28 2.64 -21.03 0.63
CA VAL A 28 2.47 -22.45 0.25
C VAL A 28 3.64 -22.94 -0.57
N HIS A 29 3.92 -22.28 -1.69
CA HIS A 29 5.02 -22.68 -2.60
C HIS A 29 6.39 -22.49 -1.95
N ARG A 30 6.59 -21.39 -1.23
CA ARG A 30 7.85 -21.17 -0.49
C ARG A 30 8.07 -22.22 0.59
N SER A 31 7.04 -22.58 1.34
CA SER A 31 7.16 -23.63 2.36
C SER A 31 7.47 -24.97 1.72
N ALA A 32 6.80 -25.32 0.62
CA ALA A 32 7.08 -26.55 -0.12
C ALA A 32 8.54 -26.64 -0.56
N VAL A 33 9.11 -25.56 -1.13
CA VAL A 33 10.53 -25.54 -1.51
C VAL A 33 11.44 -25.66 -0.29
N LEU A 34 11.15 -24.95 0.81
CA LEU A 34 11.96 -25.03 2.02
C LEU A 34 11.89 -26.40 2.70
N ASP A 35 10.75 -27.09 2.63
CA ASP A 35 10.55 -28.40 3.23
C ASP A 35 11.31 -29.52 2.47
N THR A 36 11.59 -29.31 1.19
CA THR A 36 12.45 -30.24 0.41
C THR A 36 13.93 -30.11 0.78
N LEU A 37 14.33 -29.03 1.48
CA LEU A 37 15.72 -28.79 1.82
C LEU A 37 16.09 -29.40 3.17
N PRO A 38 17.34 -29.90 3.34
CA PRO A 38 17.88 -30.25 4.64
C PRO A 38 17.78 -29.10 5.63
N VAL A 39 17.57 -29.40 6.93
CA VAL A 39 17.38 -28.38 7.98
C VAL A 39 18.51 -27.34 8.01
N GLU A 40 19.73 -27.79 7.77
CA GLU A 40 20.93 -26.93 7.76
C GLU A 40 20.91 -25.88 6.63
N GLN A 41 20.29 -26.21 5.50
CA GLN A 41 20.22 -25.34 4.31
C GLN A 41 19.06 -24.34 4.38
N ARG A 42 18.03 -24.60 5.19
CA ARG A 42 16.83 -23.76 5.30
C ARG A 42 17.17 -22.34 5.74
N GLY A 43 18.09 -22.18 6.70
CA GLY A 43 18.52 -20.86 7.16
C GLY A 43 19.19 -20.02 6.07
N VAL A 44 19.99 -20.65 5.20
CA VAL A 44 20.62 -19.99 4.05
C VAL A 44 19.56 -19.58 3.03
N ALA A 45 18.60 -20.48 2.72
CA ALA A 45 17.51 -20.25 1.79
C ALA A 45 16.62 -19.08 2.26
N GLU A 46 16.26 -19.02 3.53
CA GLU A 46 15.48 -17.90 4.11
C GLU A 46 16.22 -16.57 4.02
N ARG A 47 17.51 -16.55 4.32
CA ARG A 47 18.34 -15.34 4.19
C ARG A 47 18.46 -14.90 2.74
N ALA A 48 18.65 -15.84 1.79
CA ALA A 48 18.69 -15.57 0.37
C ALA A 48 17.34 -14.98 -0.14
N LEU A 49 16.22 -15.45 0.38
CA LEU A 49 14.90 -14.95 0.02
C LEU A 49 14.67 -13.50 0.48
N ILE A 50 15.13 -13.13 1.68
CA ILE A 50 14.92 -11.80 2.28
C ILE A 50 15.77 -10.74 1.58
N GLY A 51 17.04 -10.99 1.34
CA GLY A 51 17.98 -9.98 0.83
C GLY A 51 18.94 -10.47 -0.26
N GLY A 52 18.64 -11.60 -0.90
CA GLY A 52 19.46 -12.18 -1.96
C GLY A 52 20.83 -12.67 -1.45
N ILE A 53 21.74 -12.84 -2.37
CA ILE A 53 23.11 -13.32 -2.10
C ILE A 53 23.87 -12.41 -1.13
N LYS A 54 23.61 -11.09 -1.19
CA LYS A 54 24.22 -10.12 -0.29
C LYS A 54 23.88 -10.43 1.19
N ALA A 55 22.62 -10.67 1.49
CA ALA A 55 22.22 -10.97 2.86
C ALA A 55 22.82 -12.27 3.40
N VAL A 56 23.05 -13.26 2.53
CA VAL A 56 23.76 -14.49 2.91
C VAL A 56 25.21 -14.18 3.23
N ARG A 57 25.89 -13.41 2.37
CA ARG A 57 27.29 -13.01 2.55
C ARG A 57 27.49 -12.20 3.84
N ASP A 58 26.61 -11.25 4.12
CA ASP A 58 26.65 -10.41 5.30
C ASP A 58 26.41 -11.27 6.58
N ALA A 59 25.47 -12.21 6.54
CA ALA A 59 25.19 -13.12 7.65
C ALA A 59 26.35 -14.08 7.95
N VAL A 60 26.98 -14.63 6.90
CA VAL A 60 28.17 -15.51 7.07
C VAL A 60 29.35 -14.73 7.63
N LYS A 61 29.55 -13.50 7.19
CA LYS A 61 30.61 -12.63 7.73
C LYS A 61 30.38 -12.35 9.22
N GLU A 62 29.16 -11.96 9.60
CA GLU A 62 28.80 -11.70 10.99
C GLU A 62 29.00 -12.96 11.87
N GLN A 63 28.59 -14.12 11.38
CA GLN A 63 28.77 -15.40 12.07
C GLN A 63 30.26 -15.73 12.23
N ASN A 64 31.08 -15.55 11.20
CA ASN A 64 32.52 -15.80 11.25
C ASN A 64 33.24 -14.83 12.18
N ASP A 65 32.82 -13.58 12.28
CA ASP A 65 33.37 -12.61 13.22
C ASP A 65 33.06 -12.98 14.67
N GLN A 66 31.90 -13.60 14.94
CA GLN A 66 31.57 -14.16 16.26
C GLN A 66 32.38 -15.41 16.57
N LEU A 67 32.50 -16.34 15.60
CA LEU A 67 33.30 -17.56 15.77
C LEU A 67 34.78 -17.29 16.05
N LYS A 68 35.33 -16.23 15.40
CA LYS A 68 36.70 -15.74 15.68
C LYS A 68 36.88 -15.32 17.15
N LYS A 69 35.90 -14.58 17.68
CA LYS A 69 35.92 -14.16 19.10
C LYS A 69 35.83 -15.33 20.05
N ASP A 70 35.09 -16.37 19.68
CA ASP A 70 34.91 -17.60 20.47
C ASP A 70 36.04 -18.63 20.28
N GLY A 71 37.00 -18.37 19.39
CA GLY A 71 38.09 -19.30 19.08
C GLY A 71 37.64 -20.59 18.37
N LYS A 72 36.48 -20.55 17.69
CA LYS A 72 35.91 -21.70 16.96
C LYS A 72 36.30 -21.69 15.47
N PRO A 73 36.25 -22.85 14.78
CA PRO A 73 36.54 -22.92 13.37
C PRO A 73 35.53 -22.11 12.56
N LEU A 74 36.04 -21.44 11.49
CA LEU A 74 35.22 -20.58 10.60
C LEU A 74 34.37 -21.42 9.65
N VAL A 75 33.19 -20.90 9.33
CA VAL A 75 32.28 -21.49 8.33
C VAL A 75 32.74 -21.12 6.93
N PRO A 76 32.87 -22.07 5.98
CA PRO A 76 33.26 -21.79 4.60
C PRO A 76 32.18 -20.96 3.87
N ALA A 77 32.50 -19.70 3.58
CA ALA A 77 31.56 -18.76 2.96
C ALA A 77 31.17 -19.13 1.53
N GLU A 78 32.13 -19.63 0.74
CA GLU A 78 31.92 -19.91 -0.68
C GLU A 78 30.87 -21.00 -0.93
N GLY A 79 30.90 -22.09 -0.17
CA GLY A 79 29.90 -23.15 -0.29
C GLY A 79 28.48 -22.70 0.00
N LEU A 80 28.29 -21.84 1.03
CA LEU A 80 26.98 -21.30 1.38
C LEU A 80 26.48 -20.28 0.34
N ILE A 81 27.37 -19.50 -0.23
CA ILE A 81 27.06 -18.52 -1.28
C ILE A 81 26.66 -19.26 -2.58
N SER A 82 27.42 -20.29 -2.97
CA SER A 82 27.10 -21.14 -4.13
C SER A 82 25.73 -21.80 -4.00
N MET A 83 25.47 -22.39 -2.86
CA MET A 83 24.17 -22.99 -2.52
C MET A 83 23.03 -21.95 -2.61
N ALA A 84 23.25 -20.75 -2.05
CA ALA A 84 22.26 -19.69 -2.14
C ALA A 84 22.00 -19.25 -3.59
N GLN A 85 23.01 -19.23 -4.44
CA GLN A 85 22.87 -18.91 -5.88
C GLN A 85 22.04 -19.97 -6.62
N GLU A 86 22.19 -21.23 -6.30
CA GLU A 86 21.41 -22.32 -6.89
C GLU A 86 19.95 -22.35 -6.42
N LEU A 87 19.71 -22.02 -5.15
CA LEU A 87 18.39 -22.02 -4.56
C LEU A 87 17.57 -20.77 -4.90
N LEU A 88 18.22 -19.64 -5.10
CA LEU A 88 17.56 -18.35 -5.27
C LEU A 88 16.55 -18.33 -6.43
N PRO A 89 16.81 -18.88 -7.62
CA PRO A 89 15.82 -18.94 -8.70
C PRO A 89 14.55 -19.69 -8.29
N LYS A 90 14.66 -20.86 -7.69
CA LYS A 90 13.54 -21.69 -7.23
C LYS A 90 12.71 -20.96 -6.17
N LEU A 91 13.39 -20.30 -5.22
CA LEU A 91 12.74 -19.53 -4.16
C LEU A 91 12.02 -18.29 -4.71
N ARG A 92 12.58 -17.62 -5.72
CA ARG A 92 11.95 -16.46 -6.37
C ARG A 92 10.70 -16.86 -7.16
N VAL A 93 10.76 -17.97 -7.90
CA VAL A 93 9.58 -18.55 -8.56
C VAL A 93 8.49 -18.89 -7.55
N ALA A 94 8.84 -19.59 -6.47
CA ALA A 94 7.89 -19.95 -5.41
C ALA A 94 7.29 -18.72 -4.71
N GLU A 95 8.08 -17.69 -4.45
CA GLU A 95 7.61 -16.43 -3.88
C GLU A 95 6.65 -15.71 -4.82
N TRP A 96 6.95 -15.72 -6.12
CA TRP A 96 6.07 -15.11 -7.11
C TRP A 96 4.77 -15.90 -7.24
N LEU A 97 4.80 -17.25 -7.27
CA LEU A 97 3.61 -18.09 -7.32
C LEU A 97 2.68 -17.84 -6.14
N ASP A 98 3.21 -17.76 -4.91
CA ASP A 98 2.42 -17.42 -3.71
C ASP A 98 1.67 -16.08 -3.88
N LYS A 99 2.33 -15.07 -4.49
CA LYS A 99 1.73 -13.75 -4.76
C LYS A 99 0.72 -13.81 -5.90
N ALA A 100 1.03 -14.55 -6.95
CA ALA A 100 0.21 -14.66 -8.15
C ALA A 100 -1.11 -15.41 -7.88
N GLU A 101 -1.07 -16.50 -7.14
CA GLU A 101 -2.28 -17.24 -6.73
C GLU A 101 -3.16 -16.40 -5.80
N ALA A 102 -2.57 -15.70 -4.82
CA ALA A 102 -3.31 -14.80 -3.96
C ALA A 102 -3.94 -13.63 -4.74
N ALA A 103 -3.24 -13.11 -5.77
CA ALA A 103 -3.77 -12.07 -6.64
C ALA A 103 -4.91 -12.60 -7.52
N LYS A 104 -4.80 -13.82 -8.05
CA LYS A 104 -5.84 -14.47 -8.85
C LYS A 104 -7.11 -14.71 -8.02
N ALA A 105 -6.98 -15.15 -6.78
CA ALA A 105 -8.12 -15.43 -5.90
C ALA A 105 -8.95 -14.17 -5.55
N ASP A 106 -8.31 -13.01 -5.42
CA ASP A 106 -8.97 -11.75 -5.02
C ASP A 106 -8.97 -10.69 -6.15
N ILE A 107 -8.85 -11.09 -7.42
CA ILE A 107 -8.56 -10.20 -8.56
C ILE A 107 -9.49 -9.00 -8.69
N GLU A 108 -10.79 -9.19 -8.39
CA GLU A 108 -11.80 -8.14 -8.51
C GLU A 108 -11.72 -7.08 -7.40
N LEU A 109 -11.25 -7.47 -6.24
CA LEU A 109 -11.21 -6.62 -5.05
C LEU A 109 -9.81 -6.08 -4.74
N LEU A 110 -8.79 -6.65 -5.37
CA LEU A 110 -7.39 -6.32 -5.12
C LEU A 110 -7.05 -4.88 -5.54
N ASP A 111 -6.20 -4.19 -4.77
CA ASP A 111 -5.66 -2.89 -5.17
C ASP A 111 -4.85 -3.02 -6.47
N LEU A 112 -5.14 -2.18 -7.46
CA LEU A 112 -4.45 -2.16 -8.76
C LEU A 112 -2.93 -2.01 -8.62
N ARG A 113 -2.44 -1.36 -7.57
CA ARG A 113 -1.00 -1.25 -7.30
C ARG A 113 -0.39 -2.62 -6.98
N ASP A 114 -1.07 -3.39 -6.13
CA ASP A 114 -0.60 -4.70 -5.72
C ASP A 114 -0.67 -5.68 -6.90
N LEU A 115 -1.76 -5.65 -7.69
CA LEU A 115 -1.88 -6.44 -8.92
C LEU A 115 -0.78 -6.10 -9.93
N ARG A 116 -0.51 -4.80 -10.15
CA ARG A 116 0.56 -4.36 -11.04
C ARG A 116 1.93 -4.83 -10.56
N GLN A 117 2.18 -4.79 -9.25
CA GLN A 117 3.44 -5.28 -8.68
C GLN A 117 3.64 -6.77 -8.93
N VAL A 118 2.59 -7.58 -8.84
CA VAL A 118 2.65 -9.02 -9.16
C VAL A 118 2.92 -9.24 -10.65
N VAL A 119 2.25 -8.49 -11.53
CA VAL A 119 2.46 -8.59 -12.99
C VAL A 119 3.87 -8.17 -13.39
N VAL A 120 4.39 -7.09 -12.81
CA VAL A 120 5.79 -6.66 -13.04
C VAL A 120 6.78 -7.69 -12.50
N GLY A 121 6.47 -8.31 -11.36
CA GLY A 121 7.28 -9.39 -10.80
C GLY A 121 7.37 -10.64 -11.71
N ALA A 122 6.41 -10.84 -12.62
CA ALA A 122 6.46 -11.91 -13.62
C ALA A 122 7.57 -11.69 -14.67
N ASP A 123 8.02 -10.45 -14.86
CA ASP A 123 9.09 -10.12 -15.82
C ASP A 123 10.50 -10.31 -15.23
N ASP A 124 10.62 -10.74 -13.96
CA ASP A 124 11.90 -11.13 -13.37
C ASP A 124 12.52 -12.28 -14.19
N PRO A 125 13.80 -12.20 -14.60
CA PRO A 125 14.47 -13.22 -15.41
C PRO A 125 14.42 -14.63 -14.81
N MET A 126 14.36 -14.75 -13.50
CA MET A 126 14.25 -16.03 -12.80
C MET A 126 12.84 -16.61 -12.91
N VAL A 127 11.82 -15.75 -12.91
CA VAL A 127 10.41 -16.16 -13.04
C VAL A 127 10.05 -16.45 -14.49
N VAL A 128 10.49 -15.61 -15.44
CA VAL A 128 10.18 -15.76 -16.88
C VAL A 128 10.66 -17.09 -17.46
N ARG A 129 11.77 -17.63 -16.96
CA ARG A 129 12.35 -18.88 -17.44
C ARG A 129 11.54 -20.11 -17.05
N ASP A 130 10.76 -20.02 -16.01
CA ASP A 130 9.94 -21.11 -15.51
C ASP A 130 8.64 -21.23 -16.33
N GLU A 131 8.36 -22.43 -16.85
CA GLU A 131 7.21 -22.66 -17.71
C GLU A 131 5.89 -22.61 -16.93
N THR A 132 5.90 -23.03 -15.67
CA THR A 132 4.70 -23.07 -14.83
C THR A 132 4.15 -21.67 -14.55
N THR A 133 5.02 -20.63 -14.56
CA THR A 133 4.64 -19.25 -14.31
C THR A 133 4.02 -18.56 -15.52
N ARG A 134 4.33 -19.00 -16.76
CA ARG A 134 3.94 -18.31 -18.01
C ARG A 134 2.43 -18.17 -18.18
N ALA A 135 1.70 -19.26 -17.99
CA ALA A 135 0.25 -19.26 -18.16
C ALA A 135 -0.41 -18.31 -17.15
N LEU A 136 -0.01 -18.38 -15.88
CA LEU A 136 -0.52 -17.54 -14.81
C LEU A 136 -0.12 -16.07 -15.00
N ALA A 137 1.10 -15.80 -15.47
CA ALA A 137 1.55 -14.45 -15.80
C ALA A 137 0.73 -13.82 -16.92
N THR A 138 0.41 -14.58 -17.98
CA THR A 138 -0.42 -14.13 -19.10
C THR A 138 -1.84 -13.82 -18.63
N GLU A 139 -2.42 -14.70 -17.82
CA GLU A 139 -3.74 -14.48 -17.21
C GLU A 139 -3.79 -13.21 -16.35
N LEU A 140 -2.80 -13.01 -15.48
CA LEU A 140 -2.73 -11.83 -14.62
C LEU A 140 -2.47 -10.53 -15.41
N LYS A 141 -1.70 -10.57 -16.51
CA LYS A 141 -1.51 -9.43 -17.41
C LYS A 141 -2.83 -9.04 -18.08
N ALA A 142 -3.59 -10.01 -18.58
CA ALA A 142 -4.91 -9.76 -19.18
C ALA A 142 -5.90 -9.19 -18.14
N ALA A 143 -5.91 -9.79 -16.95
CA ALA A 143 -6.76 -9.33 -15.85
C ALA A 143 -6.39 -7.91 -15.36
N LEU A 144 -5.11 -7.56 -15.30
CA LEU A 144 -4.67 -6.20 -14.96
C LEU A 144 -5.23 -5.19 -15.98
N LYS A 145 -5.13 -5.49 -17.28
CA LYS A 145 -5.65 -4.63 -18.34
C LYS A 145 -7.16 -4.42 -18.19
N SER A 146 -7.92 -5.50 -18.04
CA SER A 146 -9.37 -5.46 -17.85
C SER A 146 -9.76 -4.67 -16.59
N ARG A 147 -9.06 -4.88 -15.48
CA ARG A 147 -9.29 -4.11 -14.24
C ARG A 147 -8.97 -2.63 -14.37
N GLN A 148 -7.92 -2.27 -15.12
CA GLN A 148 -7.57 -0.87 -15.38
C GLN A 148 -8.67 -0.18 -16.20
N GLU A 149 -9.17 -0.84 -17.24
CA GLU A 149 -10.27 -0.34 -18.09
C GLU A 149 -11.56 -0.19 -17.28
N PHE A 150 -11.91 -1.19 -16.46
CA PHE A 150 -13.08 -1.15 -15.60
C PHE A 150 -13.03 0.01 -14.58
N GLU A 151 -11.92 0.17 -13.88
CA GLU A 151 -11.77 1.25 -12.88
C GLU A 151 -11.77 2.63 -13.55
N GLN A 152 -11.19 2.75 -14.73
CA GLN A 152 -11.22 3.99 -15.52
C GLN A 152 -12.64 4.36 -15.94
N THR A 153 -13.36 3.41 -16.55
CA THR A 153 -14.73 3.63 -17.00
C THR A 153 -15.64 4.02 -15.84
N ARG A 154 -15.57 3.28 -14.75
CA ARG A 154 -16.35 3.56 -13.55
C ARG A 154 -16.03 4.94 -12.94
N TRP A 155 -14.76 5.32 -12.91
CA TRP A 155 -14.34 6.64 -12.43
C TRP A 155 -14.91 7.77 -13.28
N LEU A 156 -14.92 7.63 -14.61
CA LEU A 156 -15.50 8.60 -15.53
C LEU A 156 -17.02 8.68 -15.37
N GLU A 157 -17.69 7.54 -15.18
CA GLU A 157 -19.13 7.50 -14.92
C GLU A 157 -19.52 8.18 -13.60
N ASP A 158 -18.74 7.99 -12.53
CA ASP A 158 -18.94 8.66 -11.25
C ASP A 158 -18.83 10.20 -11.38
N ILE A 159 -17.91 10.69 -12.23
CA ILE A 159 -17.78 12.13 -12.52
C ILE A 159 -18.98 12.63 -13.33
N LYS A 160 -19.35 11.92 -14.40
CA LYS A 160 -20.50 12.27 -15.26
C LYS A 160 -21.78 12.32 -14.43
N SER A 161 -22.04 11.32 -13.61
CA SER A 161 -23.22 11.29 -12.74
C SER A 161 -23.22 12.41 -11.70
N ALA A 162 -22.06 12.76 -11.14
CA ALA A 162 -21.95 13.88 -10.22
C ALA A 162 -22.21 15.25 -10.90
N ILE A 163 -21.79 15.43 -12.15
CA ILE A 163 -22.09 16.62 -12.94
C ILE A 163 -23.59 16.68 -13.24
N ALA A 164 -24.20 15.58 -13.69
CA ALA A 164 -25.62 15.50 -14.04
C ALA A 164 -26.55 15.90 -12.89
N VAL A 165 -26.18 15.58 -11.64
CA VAL A 165 -26.93 15.99 -10.44
C VAL A 165 -26.42 17.30 -9.81
N SER A 166 -25.68 18.11 -10.56
CA SER A 166 -25.12 19.41 -10.13
C SER A 166 -24.28 19.38 -8.86
N ARG A 167 -23.66 18.23 -8.54
CA ARG A 167 -22.74 18.06 -7.41
C ARG A 167 -21.29 18.38 -7.81
N VAL A 168 -21.06 19.61 -8.27
CA VAL A 168 -19.78 20.05 -8.85
C VAL A 168 -18.59 19.83 -7.92
N ILE A 169 -18.70 20.16 -6.62
CA ILE A 169 -17.61 19.93 -5.63
C ILE A 169 -17.24 18.44 -5.56
N ARG A 170 -18.24 17.54 -5.63
CA ARG A 170 -17.99 16.10 -5.62
C ARG A 170 -17.30 15.66 -6.91
N ALA A 171 -17.76 16.11 -8.07
CA ALA A 171 -17.14 15.82 -9.37
C ALA A 171 -15.68 16.25 -9.40
N LEU A 172 -15.37 17.47 -8.93
CA LEU A 172 -14.01 18.00 -8.81
C LEU A 172 -13.13 17.16 -7.86
N LYS A 173 -13.66 16.75 -6.70
CA LYS A 173 -12.92 15.89 -5.76
C LYS A 173 -12.64 14.51 -6.35
N ILE A 174 -13.62 13.89 -7.02
CA ILE A 174 -13.42 12.60 -7.70
C ILE A 174 -12.39 12.75 -8.81
N SER A 175 -12.41 13.83 -9.59
CA SER A 175 -11.44 14.07 -10.67
C SER A 175 -10.01 14.30 -10.17
N SER A 176 -9.84 14.77 -8.93
CA SER A 176 -8.52 14.94 -8.30
C SER A 176 -7.87 13.63 -7.85
N GLU A 177 -8.64 12.54 -7.76
CA GLU A 177 -8.19 11.23 -7.33
C GLU A 177 -8.37 10.19 -8.45
N PRO A 178 -7.59 10.26 -9.55
CA PRO A 178 -7.73 9.33 -10.66
C PRO A 178 -7.40 7.89 -10.21
N PRO A 179 -8.04 6.87 -10.81
CA PRO A 179 -7.65 5.50 -10.60
C PRO A 179 -6.23 5.29 -11.10
N LYS A 180 -5.52 4.35 -10.50
CA LYS A 180 -4.13 4.03 -10.87
C LYS A 180 -4.03 3.29 -12.23
N ALA A 181 -4.95 3.61 -13.15
CA ALA A 181 -5.03 2.98 -14.47
C ALA A 181 -4.02 3.55 -15.48
N GLY A 182 -3.52 4.78 -15.22
CA GLY A 182 -2.51 5.42 -16.08
C GLY A 182 -3.05 6.06 -17.35
N GLN A 183 -4.38 6.20 -17.49
CA GLN A 183 -5.01 6.86 -18.64
C GLN A 183 -5.26 8.35 -18.37
N PRO A 184 -5.13 9.22 -19.39
CA PRO A 184 -5.39 10.65 -19.25
C PRO A 184 -6.88 10.94 -19.03
N PHE A 185 -7.17 12.12 -18.47
CA PHE A 185 -8.54 12.60 -18.31
C PHE A 185 -9.09 13.04 -19.68
N PRO A 186 -10.29 12.56 -20.11
CA PRO A 186 -10.87 12.93 -21.40
C PRO A 186 -11.14 14.44 -21.51
N ALA A 187 -10.71 15.04 -22.63
CA ALA A 187 -10.81 16.48 -22.85
C ALA A 187 -12.26 17.00 -22.83
N GLU A 188 -13.19 16.27 -23.43
CA GLU A 188 -14.61 16.63 -23.45
C GLU A 188 -15.23 16.69 -22.06
N LEU A 189 -14.98 15.66 -21.26
CA LEU A 189 -15.45 15.63 -19.87
C LEU A 189 -14.76 16.71 -19.02
N GLY A 190 -13.49 17.01 -19.34
CA GLY A 190 -12.73 18.10 -18.73
C GLY A 190 -13.39 19.46 -19.01
N ALA A 191 -13.79 19.73 -20.26
CA ALA A 191 -14.48 20.94 -20.65
C ALA A 191 -15.85 21.07 -19.95
N GLN A 192 -16.63 19.97 -19.88
CA GLN A 192 -17.90 19.95 -19.16
C GLN A 192 -17.74 20.26 -17.68
N LEU A 193 -16.75 19.62 -17.03
CA LEU A 193 -16.46 19.85 -15.62
C LEU A 193 -15.96 21.26 -15.35
N ALA A 194 -15.12 21.82 -16.23
CA ALA A 194 -14.64 23.19 -16.14
C ALA A 194 -15.77 24.22 -16.32
N ALA A 195 -16.67 23.99 -17.25
CA ALA A 195 -17.86 24.83 -17.45
C ALA A 195 -18.77 24.80 -16.22
N ALA A 196 -19.08 23.61 -15.70
CA ALA A 196 -19.89 23.46 -14.50
C ALA A 196 -19.23 24.10 -13.26
N ALA A 197 -17.89 24.01 -13.13
CA ALA A 197 -17.15 24.64 -12.05
C ALA A 197 -17.14 26.17 -12.18
N SER A 198 -16.99 26.71 -13.40
CA SER A 198 -17.05 28.15 -13.67
C SER A 198 -18.43 28.74 -13.38
N ALA A 199 -19.50 28.03 -13.77
CA ALA A 199 -20.87 28.43 -13.45
C ALA A 199 -21.18 28.40 -11.94
N ALA A 200 -20.60 27.45 -11.21
CA ALA A 200 -20.75 27.34 -9.77
C ALA A 200 -19.98 28.41 -8.98
N LEU A 201 -18.95 29.02 -9.58
CA LEU A 201 -18.18 30.15 -9.02
C LEU A 201 -18.86 31.49 -9.37
N SER A 202 -20.09 31.70 -8.94
CA SER A 202 -20.80 32.97 -9.13
C SER A 202 -20.52 33.95 -7.99
N SER A 203 -20.74 35.26 -8.25
CA SER A 203 -20.67 36.33 -7.26
C SER A 203 -21.68 36.19 -6.10
N GLU A 204 -22.73 35.39 -6.30
CA GLU A 204 -23.79 35.14 -5.30
C GLU A 204 -23.49 33.88 -4.43
N THR A 205 -22.39 33.17 -4.73
CA THR A 205 -22.06 31.94 -3.98
C THR A 205 -21.67 32.27 -2.55
N ALA A 206 -22.28 31.57 -1.57
CA ALA A 206 -21.94 31.71 -0.16
C ALA A 206 -20.42 31.50 0.06
N PRO A 207 -19.77 32.32 0.92
CA PRO A 207 -18.32 32.29 1.12
C PRO A 207 -17.74 30.90 1.42
N ASP A 208 -18.41 30.12 2.28
CA ASP A 208 -17.96 28.76 2.65
C ASP A 208 -17.99 27.80 1.45
N ARG A 209 -19.06 27.91 0.63
CA ARG A 209 -19.20 27.11 -0.61
C ARG A 209 -18.17 27.53 -1.65
N PHE A 210 -17.89 28.83 -1.75
CA PHE A 210 -16.86 29.37 -2.63
C PHE A 210 -15.47 28.84 -2.27
N CYS A 211 -15.11 28.86 -0.98
CA CYS A 211 -13.86 28.29 -0.51
C CYS A 211 -13.76 26.79 -0.83
N ALA A 212 -14.83 26.01 -0.56
CA ALA A 212 -14.85 24.59 -0.86
C ALA A 212 -14.76 24.27 -2.37
N LEU A 213 -15.38 25.09 -3.23
CA LEU A 213 -15.26 24.99 -4.69
C LEU A 213 -13.84 25.31 -5.13
N LEU A 214 -13.27 26.42 -4.66
CA LEU A 214 -11.93 26.86 -5.03
C LEU A 214 -10.87 25.81 -4.64
N GLU A 215 -10.98 25.24 -3.44
CA GLU A 215 -10.11 24.14 -3.01
C GLU A 215 -10.25 22.91 -3.91
N ALA A 216 -11.47 22.51 -4.24
CA ALA A 216 -11.70 21.37 -5.13
C ALA A 216 -11.18 21.61 -6.55
N ILE A 217 -11.31 22.84 -7.08
CA ILE A 217 -10.77 23.24 -8.38
C ILE A 217 -9.25 23.19 -8.38
N ALA A 218 -8.61 23.73 -7.35
CA ALA A 218 -7.15 23.83 -7.27
C ALA A 218 -6.44 22.46 -7.41
N PHE A 219 -7.05 21.39 -6.93
CA PHE A 219 -6.51 20.03 -7.03
C PHE A 219 -7.06 19.20 -8.18
N SER A 220 -8.03 19.74 -8.94
CA SER A 220 -8.61 19.08 -10.11
C SER A 220 -7.71 19.22 -11.35
N PRO A 221 -7.72 18.24 -12.29
CA PRO A 221 -7.00 18.36 -13.56
C PRO A 221 -7.50 19.51 -14.43
N VAL A 222 -8.73 19.99 -14.22
CA VAL A 222 -9.34 21.08 -15.01
C VAL A 222 -9.06 22.49 -14.46
N ARG A 223 -8.22 22.63 -13.43
CA ARG A 223 -7.93 23.91 -12.75
C ARG A 223 -7.54 25.05 -13.69
N GLY A 224 -6.80 24.76 -14.76
CA GLY A 224 -6.36 25.75 -15.75
C GLY A 224 -7.47 26.22 -16.73
N GLN A 225 -8.57 25.47 -16.82
CA GLN A 225 -9.68 25.76 -17.73
C GLN A 225 -10.83 26.50 -17.04
N VAL A 226 -10.88 26.50 -15.71
CA VAL A 226 -11.94 27.16 -14.93
C VAL A 226 -11.73 28.66 -14.95
N LYS A 227 -12.79 29.39 -15.29
CA LYS A 227 -12.83 30.86 -15.34
C LYS A 227 -13.77 31.38 -14.27
N LEU A 228 -13.34 32.42 -13.57
CA LEU A 228 -14.20 33.19 -12.67
C LEU A 228 -14.86 34.33 -13.46
N ALA A 229 -16.19 34.40 -13.49
CA ALA A 229 -16.91 35.44 -14.24
C ALA A 229 -16.83 36.80 -13.51
N ALA A 230 -16.99 36.81 -12.21
CA ALA A 230 -16.90 38.02 -11.38
C ALA A 230 -16.39 37.66 -9.99
N VAL A 231 -15.64 38.58 -9.38
CA VAL A 231 -15.16 38.47 -7.99
C VAL A 231 -16.35 38.66 -7.03
N LEU A 232 -16.33 37.99 -5.87
CA LEU A 232 -17.32 38.24 -4.81
C LEU A 232 -17.28 39.72 -4.42
N PRO A 233 -18.43 40.40 -4.30
CA PRO A 233 -18.49 41.83 -4.02
C PRO A 233 -17.84 42.21 -2.67
N ASN A 234 -17.93 41.33 -1.66
CA ASN A 234 -17.33 41.52 -0.33
C ASN A 234 -16.66 40.23 0.14
N PRO A 235 -15.43 39.90 -0.35
CA PRO A 235 -14.74 38.70 0.08
C PRO A 235 -14.33 38.82 1.55
N ASN A 236 -14.78 37.89 2.37
CA ASN A 236 -14.37 37.81 3.76
C ASN A 236 -12.92 37.33 3.90
N GLU A 237 -12.34 37.46 5.10
CA GLU A 237 -10.97 37.07 5.39
C GLU A 237 -10.70 35.59 5.03
N THR A 238 -11.67 34.70 5.29
CA THR A 238 -11.54 33.25 4.99
C THR A 238 -11.44 32.98 3.49
N VAL A 239 -12.17 33.72 2.64
CA VAL A 239 -12.07 33.64 1.18
C VAL A 239 -10.68 34.12 0.74
N LEU A 240 -10.24 35.28 1.20
CA LEU A 240 -8.92 35.83 0.85
C LEU A 240 -7.77 34.91 1.30
N ALA A 241 -7.85 34.33 2.48
CA ALA A 241 -6.88 33.36 2.99
C ALA A 241 -6.85 32.09 2.13
N THR A 242 -8.04 31.61 1.69
CA THR A 242 -8.14 30.43 0.82
C THR A 242 -7.56 30.74 -0.56
N VAL A 243 -7.89 31.88 -1.19
CA VAL A 243 -7.33 32.32 -2.46
C VAL A 243 -5.81 32.42 -2.38
N LYS A 244 -5.26 33.08 -1.34
CA LYS A 244 -3.80 33.18 -1.12
C LYS A 244 -3.14 31.80 -1.04
N ARG A 245 -3.76 30.87 -0.31
CA ARG A 245 -3.24 29.52 -0.12
C ARG A 245 -3.17 28.73 -1.44
N VAL A 246 -4.22 28.81 -2.27
CA VAL A 246 -4.29 28.03 -3.54
C VAL A 246 -3.79 28.80 -4.77
N ALA A 247 -3.39 30.06 -4.61
CA ALA A 247 -2.90 30.94 -5.67
C ALA A 247 -1.86 30.28 -6.60
N PRO A 248 -0.87 29.49 -6.13
CA PRO A 248 0.10 28.83 -7.00
C PRO A 248 -0.51 27.80 -7.94
N LEU A 249 -1.68 27.25 -7.59
CA LEU A 249 -2.36 26.22 -8.41
C LEU A 249 -3.37 26.80 -9.40
N VAL A 250 -3.96 27.97 -9.06
CA VAL A 250 -4.98 28.68 -9.84
C VAL A 250 -4.64 30.16 -9.98
N PRO A 251 -3.50 30.53 -10.61
CA PRO A 251 -3.02 31.90 -10.70
C PRO A 251 -4.01 32.83 -11.40
N GLN A 252 -4.76 32.34 -12.40
CA GLN A 252 -5.78 33.10 -13.12
C GLN A 252 -6.91 33.61 -12.20
N ILE A 253 -7.30 32.82 -11.19
CA ILE A 253 -8.30 33.23 -10.21
C ILE A 253 -7.68 34.17 -9.18
N ALA A 254 -6.45 33.89 -8.72
CA ALA A 254 -5.75 34.73 -7.76
C ALA A 254 -5.53 36.16 -8.27
N GLN A 255 -5.20 36.32 -9.55
CA GLN A 255 -5.03 37.63 -10.21
C GLN A 255 -6.30 38.50 -10.14
N MET A 256 -7.48 37.89 -10.27
CA MET A 256 -8.76 38.64 -10.17
C MET A 256 -9.00 39.19 -8.74
N PHE A 257 -8.40 38.58 -7.73
CA PHE A 257 -8.40 39.09 -6.33
C PHE A 257 -7.20 40.01 -6.05
N GLY A 258 -6.42 40.41 -7.06
CA GLY A 258 -5.23 41.25 -6.87
C GLY A 258 -4.05 40.54 -6.21
N ILE A 259 -4.07 39.23 -6.13
CA ILE A 259 -3.00 38.43 -5.47
C ILE A 259 -2.00 37.98 -6.54
N VAL A 260 -0.78 38.50 -6.46
CA VAL A 260 0.34 38.13 -7.33
C VAL A 260 1.07 36.92 -6.72
N VAL A 261 1.25 35.90 -7.54
CA VAL A 261 1.98 34.67 -7.14
C VAL A 261 3.47 34.87 -7.42
N ALA A 262 4.30 34.75 -6.39
CA ALA A 262 5.76 34.81 -6.57
C ALA A 262 6.25 33.61 -7.39
N PRO A 263 7.21 33.79 -8.32
CA PRO A 263 7.81 32.69 -9.05
C PRO A 263 8.49 31.73 -8.06
N GLY A 264 8.20 30.43 -8.21
CA GLY A 264 8.74 29.39 -7.31
C GLY A 264 7.93 29.14 -6.02
N ALA A 265 6.74 29.77 -5.87
CA ALA A 265 5.87 29.50 -4.73
C ALA A 265 5.53 27.99 -4.62
N HIS A 266 5.67 27.45 -3.42
CA HIS A 266 5.40 26.03 -3.17
C HIS A 266 3.92 25.70 -3.37
N SER A 267 3.65 24.62 -4.12
CA SER A 267 2.28 24.13 -4.29
C SER A 267 1.72 23.62 -2.96
N PRO A 268 0.57 24.15 -2.51
CA PRO A 268 -0.05 23.70 -1.28
C PRO A 268 -0.51 22.25 -1.39
N ARG A 269 -0.57 21.55 -0.26
CA ARG A 269 -1.17 20.22 -0.18
C ARG A 269 -2.67 20.34 0.08
N PRO A 270 -3.49 19.36 -0.42
CA PRO A 270 -4.91 19.33 -0.09
C PRO A 270 -5.11 19.23 1.42
N LEU A 271 -6.06 20.02 1.95
CA LEU A 271 -6.45 19.91 3.35
C LEU A 271 -7.08 18.53 3.56
N ARG A 272 -6.40 17.69 4.33
CA ARG A 272 -7.01 16.44 4.78
C ARG A 272 -8.06 16.79 5.84
N PRO A 273 -9.28 16.19 5.77
CA PRO A 273 -10.23 16.33 6.86
C PRO A 273 -9.52 15.92 8.15
N THR A 274 -9.50 16.81 9.11
CA THR A 274 -8.91 16.56 10.44
C THR A 274 -9.66 15.37 11.00
N ARG A 275 -9.03 14.21 10.98
CA ARG A 275 -9.57 13.03 11.65
C ARG A 275 -9.68 13.42 13.12
N PRO A 276 -10.87 13.32 13.75
CA PRO A 276 -11.01 13.64 15.17
C PRO A 276 -9.91 12.86 15.89
N VAL A 277 -9.08 13.59 16.61
CA VAL A 277 -7.99 12.99 17.40
C VAL A 277 -8.67 12.05 18.38
N ARG A 278 -8.62 10.75 18.10
CA ARG A 278 -9.06 9.75 19.05
C ARG A 278 -8.21 9.97 20.29
N PRO A 279 -8.79 10.26 21.46
CA PRO A 279 -7.99 10.46 22.65
C PRO A 279 -7.06 9.27 22.77
N LYS A 280 -5.75 9.53 22.88
CA LYS A 280 -4.74 8.48 23.09
C LYS A 280 -5.21 7.72 24.33
N GLY A 281 -5.78 6.54 24.14
CA GLY A 281 -6.04 5.62 25.23
C GLY A 281 -4.76 5.50 26.06
N LYS A 282 -4.90 5.50 27.38
CA LYS A 282 -3.80 5.28 28.31
C LYS A 282 -2.88 4.20 27.72
N PRO A 283 -1.55 4.39 27.73
CA PRO A 283 -0.64 3.37 27.24
C PRO A 283 -0.97 2.07 27.96
N ALA A 284 -1.24 1.02 27.19
CA ALA A 284 -1.37 -0.33 27.75
C ALA A 284 -0.08 -0.64 28.54
N PRO A 285 -0.17 -1.25 29.72
CA PRO A 285 1.01 -1.61 30.47
C PRO A 285 1.92 -2.42 29.58
N ALA A 286 3.19 -2.02 29.50
CA ALA A 286 4.21 -2.68 28.71
C ALA A 286 4.19 -4.18 29.06
N LYS A 287 3.94 -5.04 28.06
CA LYS A 287 4.15 -6.48 28.22
C LYS A 287 5.61 -6.66 28.63
N ALA A 288 5.80 -7.24 29.80
CA ALA A 288 7.11 -7.68 30.28
C ALA A 288 7.78 -8.52 29.16
N PRO A 289 9.11 -8.40 28.97
CA PRO A 289 9.81 -9.20 27.99
C PRO A 289 9.56 -10.69 28.31
N GLN A 290 8.96 -11.42 27.40
CA GLN A 290 8.89 -12.88 27.51
C GLN A 290 10.33 -13.40 27.45
N ALA A 291 10.79 -14.00 28.53
CA ALA A 291 12.05 -14.70 28.59
C ALA A 291 12.07 -15.74 27.46
N ILE A 292 13.12 -15.73 26.67
CA ILE A 292 13.45 -16.76 25.69
C ILE A 292 13.58 -18.06 26.43
N PRO A 293 12.85 -19.16 26.12
CA PRO A 293 13.05 -20.44 26.73
C PRO A 293 14.50 -20.91 26.45
N ALA A 294 15.24 -21.17 27.50
CA ALA A 294 16.57 -21.76 27.39
C ALA A 294 16.47 -23.16 26.73
N PRO A 295 17.44 -23.53 25.89
CA PRO A 295 17.46 -24.88 25.31
C PRO A 295 17.55 -25.94 26.43
N PRO A 296 16.91 -27.11 26.24
CA PRO A 296 16.97 -28.17 27.23
C PRO A 296 18.42 -28.61 27.44
N VAL A 297 18.85 -28.57 28.71
CA VAL A 297 20.15 -29.11 29.15
C VAL A 297 20.06 -30.62 28.99
N ALA A 298 20.95 -31.18 28.17
CA ALA A 298 21.10 -32.62 28.05
C ALA A 298 21.50 -33.22 29.41
N ASP A 299 20.68 -34.15 29.87
CA ASP A 299 20.97 -34.96 31.06
C ASP A 299 22.29 -35.69 30.90
N ALA A 300 23.20 -35.45 31.85
CA ALA A 300 24.41 -36.23 32.01
C ALA A 300 24.06 -37.64 32.55
N PRO A 301 24.72 -38.70 32.07
CA PRO A 301 24.43 -40.04 32.54
C PRO A 301 24.86 -40.22 33.99
N SER A 302 23.92 -40.62 34.85
CA SER A 302 24.15 -41.01 36.24
C SER A 302 24.94 -42.28 36.29
N THR A 303 26.05 -42.23 36.98
CA THR A 303 26.91 -43.38 37.38
C THR A 303 26.11 -44.30 38.29
N PRO A 304 26.12 -45.64 38.11
CA PRO A 304 25.51 -46.56 39.10
C PRO A 304 26.43 -46.75 40.32
N GLU A 305 25.86 -46.43 41.42
CA GLU A 305 26.45 -46.72 42.74
C GLU A 305 26.37 -48.23 43.03
N VAL A 306 27.52 -48.81 43.28
CA VAL A 306 27.70 -50.22 43.68
C VAL A 306 27.40 -50.35 45.15
N THR A 307 26.32 -51.02 45.55
CA THR A 307 26.16 -51.58 46.90
C THR A 307 26.17 -53.08 46.81
N ALA A 308 27.25 -53.63 47.36
CA ALA A 308 27.39 -55.05 47.69
C ALA A 308 26.48 -55.38 48.83
N THR A 309 25.72 -56.46 48.76
CA THR A 309 25.39 -57.30 49.91
C THR A 309 25.19 -58.71 49.42
N ALA A 310 25.99 -59.58 50.06
CA ALA A 310 25.98 -61.01 49.94
C ALA A 310 24.66 -61.61 50.43
N ASP A 311 24.22 -62.73 49.84
CA ASP A 311 24.02 -63.97 50.56
C ASP A 311 23.59 -65.07 49.56
N ALA A 312 24.23 -66.19 49.68
CA ALA A 312 23.87 -67.48 49.09
C ALA A 312 23.09 -68.30 50.15
N PRO A 313 22.69 -69.60 49.92
CA PRO A 313 22.26 -70.36 48.76
C PRO A 313 20.96 -71.16 49.09
N SER A 314 20.45 -71.91 48.14
CA SER A 314 19.95 -73.35 48.28
C SER A 314 19.01 -73.67 47.10
N THR A 315 19.41 -74.63 46.29
CA THR A 315 19.05 -76.05 46.20
C THR A 315 17.68 -76.39 45.65
N SER A 316 17.78 -77.40 44.71
CA SER A 316 16.82 -78.43 44.29
C SER A 316 15.69 -77.91 43.32
N GLU A 317 15.48 -78.51 42.24
CA GLU A 317 15.39 -79.82 41.60
C GLU A 317 15.21 -79.58 40.10
#